data_920ae818357719c66eb7969ea9952e35
#
_entry.id   920ae818357719c66eb7969ea9952e35
#
_cell.length_a   1.000
_cell.length_b   1.000
_cell.length_c   1.000
_cell.angle_alpha   90.00
_cell.angle_beta   90.00
_cell.angle_gamma   90.00
#
_symmetry.space_group_name_H-M   'P 1'
#
loop_
_entity.id
_entity.type
_entity.pdbx_description
1 polymer ?
#
loop_
_entity_poly.entity_id
_entity_poly.type
_entity_poly.pdbx_seq_one_letter_code
_entity_poly.pdbx_strand_id
1 'polypeptide(L)'
;CPHRGTSLEYGNIEHRGIRCCYHSCLIDVDGTILETPGDPDRSTFKRQLYHGAYPTVDYNGIIFAYLGHPEKMPPFPSFDILEKPGYRLEPGIHLMPTDEGPIPNHKPCNWLQIVDNLLDPIHEEFLHATISGLQFMDKNGKLVEQLAINGTVGFLETPTGIITLDVRRVDRDTAWVRNIEFIWPNIGVLGSVPVFPHEWGPTEKEFHDVPNSLIWIVPVDDFNSIEIDFVRVPEGNTIPTSRQFSPSGKANRGGRPYDVMQTVPGDYEAMIGQRPIAIHALEHLGSEDRGVTLMRKHLRKRVRMVKAGQDPPELNYIAASINTFGGDTLLRISEARSHQADNKLLERAGLKLAKLYVENPPNCD
;
A
#
# COMPACT_ATOMS: atom_id res chain seq x y z
N CYS A 1 -18.77 17.47 15.19
CA CYS A 1 -19.51 17.92 16.38
C CYS A 1 -20.99 17.55 16.25
N PRO A 2 -21.60 16.85 17.23
CA PRO A 2 -22.97 16.34 17.09
C PRO A 2 -24.05 17.44 17.10
N HIS A 3 -23.69 18.68 17.48
CA HIS A 3 -24.64 19.79 17.46
C HIS A 3 -25.13 20.14 16.05
N ARG A 4 -24.21 20.42 15.11
CA ARG A 4 -24.54 20.83 13.73
C ARG A 4 -23.58 20.31 12.66
N GLY A 5 -22.84 19.25 12.97
CA GLY A 5 -21.97 18.56 12.00
C GLY A 5 -20.65 19.25 11.70
N THR A 6 -20.26 20.30 12.45
CA THR A 6 -18.95 20.95 12.25
C THR A 6 -17.82 19.97 12.49
N SER A 7 -16.83 19.91 11.58
CA SER A 7 -15.63 19.09 11.76
C SER A 7 -14.87 19.49 13.03
N LEU A 8 -14.47 18.50 13.81
CA LEU A 8 -13.63 18.70 14.99
C LEU A 8 -12.15 18.91 14.63
N GLU A 9 -11.77 18.71 13.38
CA GLU A 9 -10.46 19.10 12.83
C GLU A 9 -10.11 20.57 13.14
N TYR A 10 -11.12 21.44 13.16
CA TYR A 10 -10.99 22.85 13.49
C TYR A 10 -11.20 23.15 14.98
N GLY A 11 -11.27 22.12 15.83
CA GLY A 11 -11.46 22.25 17.26
C GLY A 11 -10.16 22.55 18.02
N ASN A 12 -10.31 23.11 19.22
CA ASN A 12 -9.19 23.32 20.13
C ASN A 12 -9.03 22.09 21.04
N ILE A 13 -7.82 21.51 21.08
CA ILE A 13 -7.49 20.44 22.02
C ILE A 13 -7.32 21.05 23.41
N GLU A 14 -8.01 20.48 24.39
CA GLU A 14 -7.95 20.87 25.78
C GLU A 14 -7.46 19.69 26.66
N HIS A 15 -7.25 19.95 27.96
CA HIS A 15 -6.79 18.91 28.90
C HIS A 15 -7.70 17.67 28.89
N ARG A 16 -8.99 17.85 28.69
CA ARG A 16 -9.97 16.78 28.51
C ARG A 16 -10.72 16.97 27.21
N GLY A 17 -10.29 16.27 26.15
CA GLY A 17 -11.02 16.23 24.89
C GLY A 17 -10.81 17.41 23.96
N ILE A 18 -11.80 17.69 23.11
CA ILE A 18 -11.73 18.69 22.05
C ILE A 18 -12.92 19.65 22.11
N ARG A 19 -12.63 20.94 22.02
CA ARG A 19 -13.63 22.00 21.98
C ARG A 19 -13.96 22.39 20.55
N CYS A 20 -15.21 22.24 20.17
CA CYS A 20 -15.71 22.63 18.85
C CYS A 20 -15.57 24.15 18.64
N CYS A 21 -14.99 24.54 17.51
CA CYS A 21 -14.77 25.96 17.16
C CYS A 21 -16.06 26.76 16.96
N TYR A 22 -17.20 26.09 16.68
CA TYR A 22 -18.42 26.80 16.29
C TYR A 22 -19.22 27.34 17.46
N HIS A 23 -19.53 26.49 18.46
CA HIS A 23 -20.35 26.91 19.62
C HIS A 23 -19.71 26.44 20.94
N SER A 24 -18.41 26.17 20.96
CA SER A 24 -17.63 25.80 22.14
C SER A 24 -18.11 24.56 22.90
N CYS A 25 -18.86 23.65 22.25
CA CYS A 25 -19.12 22.34 22.85
C CYS A 25 -17.81 21.63 23.17
N LEU A 26 -17.58 21.23 24.42
CA LEU A 26 -16.44 20.41 24.82
C LEU A 26 -16.85 18.96 24.81
N ILE A 27 -16.10 18.15 24.07
CA ILE A 27 -16.34 16.72 23.85
C ILE A 27 -15.16 15.95 24.43
N ASP A 28 -15.43 15.03 25.34
CA ASP A 28 -14.42 14.17 25.97
C ASP A 28 -13.88 13.13 24.98
N VAL A 29 -12.77 12.49 25.32
CA VAL A 29 -12.13 11.44 24.51
C VAL A 29 -13.00 10.21 24.29
N ASP A 30 -13.96 9.97 25.20
CA ASP A 30 -14.95 8.88 25.06
C ASP A 30 -16.22 9.28 24.28
N GLY A 31 -16.31 10.55 23.85
CA GLY A 31 -17.47 11.09 23.11
C GLY A 31 -18.53 11.75 24.00
N THR A 32 -18.35 11.74 25.31
CA THR A 32 -19.26 12.43 26.27
C THR A 32 -19.21 13.95 26.06
N ILE A 33 -20.36 14.62 26.05
CA ILE A 33 -20.41 16.07 25.98
C ILE A 33 -20.22 16.63 27.39
N LEU A 34 -19.10 17.30 27.62
CA LEU A 34 -18.74 17.90 28.92
C LEU A 34 -19.39 19.25 29.13
N GLU A 35 -19.38 20.10 28.07
CA GLU A 35 -19.86 21.47 28.15
C GLU A 35 -20.64 21.88 26.90
N THR A 36 -21.66 22.67 27.10
CA THR A 36 -22.44 23.34 26.06
C THR A 36 -22.66 24.82 26.44
N PRO A 37 -21.60 25.69 26.36
CA PRO A 37 -21.65 27.05 26.93
C PRO A 37 -22.69 27.94 26.29
N GLY A 38 -23.12 27.66 25.06
CA GLY A 38 -24.18 28.41 24.39
C GLY A 38 -25.59 28.06 24.84
N ASP A 39 -25.74 27.14 25.79
CA ASP A 39 -27.03 26.60 26.21
C ASP A 39 -27.33 27.00 27.66
N PRO A 40 -28.60 27.33 28.04
CA PRO A 40 -28.93 27.69 29.40
C PRO A 40 -28.58 26.60 30.43
N ASP A 41 -28.18 26.98 31.65
CA ASP A 41 -27.78 26.05 32.72
C ASP A 41 -28.81 24.95 33.04
N ARG A 42 -30.11 25.24 32.79
CA ARG A 42 -31.19 24.28 33.02
C ARG A 42 -31.41 23.31 31.87
N SER A 43 -30.68 23.48 30.80
CA SER A 43 -30.85 22.61 29.61
C SER A 43 -30.39 21.20 29.88
N THR A 44 -31.12 20.26 29.29
CA THR A 44 -30.72 18.84 29.24
C THR A 44 -30.01 18.51 27.94
N PHE A 45 -29.75 19.47 27.07
CA PHE A 45 -29.23 19.29 25.72
C PHE A 45 -27.95 18.50 25.67
N LYS A 46 -26.95 18.82 26.51
CA LYS A 46 -25.70 18.05 26.58
C LYS A 46 -25.90 16.56 26.93
N ARG A 47 -26.96 16.22 27.66
CA ARG A 47 -27.27 14.82 28.03
C ARG A 47 -27.94 14.03 26.92
N GLN A 48 -28.42 14.72 25.89
CA GLN A 48 -29.06 14.13 24.72
C GLN A 48 -28.09 13.96 23.56
N LEU A 49 -26.90 14.52 23.69
CA LEU A 49 -25.86 14.46 22.67
C LEU A 49 -24.76 13.48 23.08
N TYR A 50 -24.26 12.76 22.10
CA TYR A 50 -23.09 11.91 22.19
C TYR A 50 -22.32 12.01 20.88
N HIS A 51 -21.02 12.02 20.95
CA HIS A 51 -20.13 11.91 19.78
C HIS A 51 -19.54 10.51 19.74
N GLY A 52 -19.58 9.85 18.59
CA GLY A 52 -18.89 8.58 18.42
C GLY A 52 -17.39 8.73 18.72
N ALA A 53 -16.85 7.82 19.51
CA ALA A 53 -15.41 7.72 19.78
C ALA A 53 -14.91 6.36 19.35
N TYR A 54 -13.68 6.32 18.84
CA TYR A 54 -13.04 5.10 18.34
C TYR A 54 -11.74 4.85 19.10
N PRO A 55 -11.46 3.61 19.50
CA PRO A 55 -10.14 3.26 20.02
C PRO A 55 -9.05 3.60 19.01
N THR A 56 -7.99 4.23 19.46
CA THR A 56 -6.87 4.65 18.60
C THR A 56 -5.55 4.12 19.14
N VAL A 57 -4.61 3.90 18.23
CA VAL A 57 -3.22 3.53 18.52
C VAL A 57 -2.31 4.46 17.73
N ASP A 58 -1.34 5.06 18.42
CA ASP A 58 -0.18 5.70 17.78
C ASP A 58 0.88 4.62 17.54
N TYR A 59 1.17 4.37 16.28
CA TYR A 59 2.24 3.46 15.88
C TYR A 59 3.25 4.22 15.02
N ASN A 60 4.41 4.53 15.63
CA ASN A 60 5.51 5.27 14.99
C ASN A 60 5.06 6.58 14.28
N GLY A 61 4.15 7.34 14.90
CA GLY A 61 3.67 8.63 14.39
C GLY A 61 2.50 8.56 13.41
N ILE A 62 2.00 7.36 13.11
CA ILE A 62 0.73 7.18 12.37
C ILE A 62 -0.34 6.77 13.36
N ILE A 63 -1.47 7.49 13.34
CA ILE A 63 -2.62 7.20 14.18
C ILE A 63 -3.57 6.24 13.46
N PHE A 64 -3.77 5.08 14.05
CA PHE A 64 -4.75 4.10 13.59
C PHE A 64 -6.00 4.15 14.46
N ALA A 65 -7.16 4.09 13.83
CA ALA A 65 -8.46 4.03 14.52
C ALA A 65 -9.18 2.73 14.21
N TYR A 66 -9.65 2.03 15.24
CA TYR A 66 -10.47 0.86 15.07
C TYR A 66 -11.94 1.26 14.90
N LEU A 67 -12.50 1.05 13.71
CA LEU A 67 -13.85 1.47 13.36
C LEU A 67 -14.93 0.39 13.62
N GLY A 68 -14.54 -0.73 14.22
CA GLY A 68 -15.47 -1.79 14.60
C GLY A 68 -16.06 -1.60 16.00
N HIS A 69 -16.80 -2.61 16.48
CA HIS A 69 -17.36 -2.60 17.84
C HIS A 69 -16.23 -2.70 18.88
N PRO A 70 -16.11 -1.76 19.84
CA PRO A 70 -14.97 -1.69 20.76
C PRO A 70 -14.66 -2.99 21.50
N GLU A 71 -15.69 -3.73 21.91
CA GLU A 71 -15.53 -5.03 22.59
C GLU A 71 -14.96 -6.14 21.70
N LYS A 72 -14.96 -5.95 20.39
CA LYS A 72 -14.41 -6.86 19.39
C LYS A 72 -13.09 -6.41 18.82
N MET A 73 -12.47 -5.35 19.38
CA MET A 73 -11.21 -4.81 18.89
C MET A 73 -10.12 -5.90 18.98
N PRO A 74 -9.56 -6.34 17.86
CA PRO A 74 -8.41 -7.24 17.87
C PRO A 74 -7.15 -6.50 18.38
N PRO A 75 -6.10 -7.23 18.77
CA PRO A 75 -4.80 -6.63 18.92
C PRO A 75 -4.38 -5.86 17.66
N PHE A 76 -3.60 -4.79 17.81
CA PHE A 76 -3.06 -4.08 16.65
C PHE A 76 -2.15 -5.04 15.87
N PRO A 77 -2.32 -5.14 14.53
CA PRO A 77 -1.54 -6.08 13.74
C PRO A 77 -0.06 -5.68 13.74
N SER A 78 0.79 -6.62 14.08
CA SER A 78 2.23 -6.52 13.96
C SER A 78 2.66 -7.13 12.62
N PHE A 79 3.57 -6.46 11.90
CA PHE A 79 4.14 -6.94 10.64
C PHE A 79 5.64 -7.12 10.80
N ASP A 80 6.17 -8.26 10.40
CA ASP A 80 7.60 -8.60 10.54
C ASP A 80 8.51 -7.56 9.88
N ILE A 81 8.10 -7.02 8.74
CA ILE A 81 8.81 -5.93 8.04
C ILE A 81 9.01 -4.70 8.92
N LEU A 82 8.09 -4.41 9.85
CA LEU A 82 8.14 -3.24 10.71
C LEU A 82 8.95 -3.47 11.99
N GLU A 83 9.29 -4.70 12.32
CA GLU A 83 9.96 -5.07 13.57
C GLU A 83 11.44 -5.46 13.40
N LYS A 84 11.95 -5.44 12.17
CA LYS A 84 13.33 -5.89 11.89
C LYS A 84 14.37 -4.97 12.55
N PRO A 85 15.31 -5.51 13.36
CA PRO A 85 16.38 -4.73 13.97
C PRO A 85 17.30 -4.06 12.94
N GLY A 86 17.93 -2.94 13.34
CA GLY A 86 18.88 -2.21 12.48
C GLY A 86 18.24 -1.27 11.46
N TYR A 87 16.91 -1.13 11.53
CA TYR A 87 16.16 -0.19 10.72
C TYR A 87 15.27 0.69 11.59
N ARG A 88 15.15 1.95 11.23
CA ARG A 88 14.09 2.81 11.73
C ARG A 88 12.94 2.85 10.73
N LEU A 89 11.74 3.03 11.24
CA LEU A 89 10.55 3.25 10.44
C LEU A 89 10.37 4.74 10.23
N GLU A 90 10.22 5.12 8.99
CA GLU A 90 9.82 6.48 8.65
C GLU A 90 8.40 6.43 8.11
N PRO A 91 7.48 7.17 8.69
CA PRO A 91 6.17 7.34 8.07
C PRO A 91 6.41 8.05 6.74
N GLY A 92 6.32 7.28 5.67
CA GLY A 92 6.42 7.77 4.32
C GLY A 92 5.03 8.12 3.90
N ILE A 93 4.57 9.28 4.28
CA ILE A 93 3.42 9.81 3.59
C ILE A 93 3.92 10.12 2.19
N HIS A 94 3.29 9.58 1.18
CA HIS A 94 3.46 10.05 -0.18
C HIS A 94 2.91 11.48 -0.21
N LEU A 95 3.71 12.41 0.33
CA LEU A 95 3.33 13.82 0.43
C LEU A 95 3.54 14.44 -0.93
N MET A 96 2.52 15.11 -1.43
CA MET A 96 2.68 16.03 -2.54
C MET A 96 3.28 17.32 -2.01
N PRO A 97 4.47 17.73 -2.46
CA PRO A 97 4.99 19.05 -2.12
C PRO A 97 4.09 20.10 -2.77
N THR A 98 3.56 20.99 -1.97
CA THR A 98 2.85 22.20 -2.42
C THR A 98 3.56 23.41 -1.86
N ASP A 99 3.26 24.60 -2.38
CA ASP A 99 3.81 25.87 -1.86
C ASP A 99 3.35 26.14 -0.40
N GLU A 100 2.27 25.48 0.02
CA GLU A 100 1.71 25.56 1.37
C GLU A 100 2.23 24.46 2.31
N GLY A 101 3.07 23.57 1.81
CA GLY A 101 3.61 22.42 2.53
C GLY A 101 3.16 21.08 1.95
N PRO A 102 3.70 19.97 2.49
CA PRO A 102 3.38 18.65 1.99
C PRO A 102 1.95 18.23 2.37
N ILE A 103 1.19 17.74 1.40
CA ILE A 103 -0.15 17.17 1.61
C ILE A 103 -0.14 15.66 1.32
N PRO A 104 -1.03 14.87 1.96
CA PRO A 104 -1.17 13.45 1.63
C PRO A 104 -1.38 13.22 0.13
N ASN A 105 -0.83 12.13 -0.39
CA ASN A 105 -1.03 11.74 -1.80
C ASN A 105 -2.49 11.35 -2.02
N HIS A 106 -3.32 12.36 -2.22
CA HIS A 106 -4.74 12.23 -2.47
C HIS A 106 -4.97 11.86 -3.93
N LYS A 107 -5.74 10.80 -4.13
CA LYS A 107 -6.19 10.34 -5.44
C LYS A 107 -7.71 10.50 -5.52
N PRO A 108 -8.23 11.30 -6.46
CA PRO A 108 -9.67 11.48 -6.67
C PRO A 108 -10.26 10.27 -7.42
N CYS A 109 -10.08 9.09 -6.85
CA CYS A 109 -10.64 7.84 -7.33
C CYS A 109 -10.89 6.87 -6.16
N ASN A 110 -11.71 5.86 -6.44
CA ASN A 110 -12.01 4.81 -5.47
C ASN A 110 -10.76 3.99 -5.14
N TRP A 111 -10.59 3.65 -3.87
CA TRP A 111 -9.46 2.88 -3.34
C TRP A 111 -9.21 1.55 -4.07
N LEU A 112 -10.26 0.94 -4.61
CA LEU A 112 -10.16 -0.34 -5.32
C LEU A 112 -9.33 -0.22 -6.61
N GLN A 113 -9.35 0.94 -7.27
CA GLN A 113 -8.53 1.20 -8.46
C GLN A 113 -7.04 1.21 -8.13
N ILE A 114 -6.68 1.64 -6.92
CA ILE A 114 -5.30 1.61 -6.45
C ILE A 114 -4.88 0.17 -6.11
N VAL A 115 -5.77 -0.61 -5.49
CA VAL A 115 -5.52 -2.04 -5.23
C VAL A 115 -5.43 -2.83 -6.53
N ASP A 116 -6.25 -2.53 -7.52
CA ASP A 116 -6.17 -3.17 -8.84
C ASP A 116 -4.83 -2.88 -9.52
N ASN A 117 -4.33 -1.64 -9.44
CA ASN A 117 -3.01 -1.26 -9.96
C ASN A 117 -1.88 -2.03 -9.23
N LEU A 118 -1.95 -2.17 -7.91
CA LEU A 118 -0.99 -2.95 -7.12
C LEU A 118 -0.91 -4.43 -7.56
N LEU A 119 -2.03 -4.98 -8.03
CA LEU A 119 -2.15 -6.38 -8.45
C LEU A 119 -1.98 -6.60 -9.96
N ASP A 120 -1.59 -5.55 -10.67
CA ASP A 120 -1.24 -5.57 -12.09
C ASP A 120 0.27 -5.35 -12.26
N PRO A 121 1.10 -6.39 -12.35
CA PRO A 121 2.54 -6.22 -12.52
C PRO A 121 2.93 -5.75 -13.92
N ILE A 122 2.09 -5.98 -14.93
CA ILE A 122 2.42 -5.70 -16.33
C ILE A 122 2.47 -4.20 -16.63
N HIS A 123 1.69 -3.37 -15.92
CA HIS A 123 1.76 -1.92 -16.10
C HIS A 123 3.17 -1.36 -15.84
N GLU A 124 3.96 -2.00 -14.96
CA GLU A 124 5.33 -1.55 -14.67
C GLU A 124 6.21 -1.52 -15.93
N GLU A 125 6.08 -2.50 -16.82
CA GLU A 125 6.89 -2.61 -18.04
C GLU A 125 6.53 -1.54 -19.06
N PHE A 126 5.27 -1.19 -19.12
CA PHE A 126 4.77 -0.23 -20.13
C PHE A 126 4.73 1.18 -19.56
N LEU A 127 3.99 1.41 -18.49
CA LEU A 127 3.79 2.73 -17.92
C LEU A 127 5.11 3.33 -17.39
N HIS A 128 5.86 2.54 -16.61
CA HIS A 128 7.06 3.01 -15.91
C HIS A 128 8.37 2.78 -16.68
N ALA A 129 8.33 2.20 -17.87
CA ALA A 129 9.52 1.98 -18.65
C ALA A 129 9.36 2.36 -20.13
N THR A 130 8.36 1.81 -20.83
CA THR A 130 8.24 1.97 -22.29
C THR A 130 7.54 3.26 -22.68
N ILE A 131 6.44 3.61 -22.03
CA ILE A 131 5.60 4.77 -22.43
C ILE A 131 6.17 6.07 -21.87
N SER A 132 6.43 6.11 -20.58
CA SER A 132 6.86 7.32 -19.88
C SER A 132 8.38 7.40 -19.66
N GLY A 133 9.14 6.43 -20.23
CA GLY A 133 10.56 6.24 -19.97
C GLY A 133 10.82 5.61 -18.61
N LEU A 134 12.07 5.20 -18.38
CA LEU A 134 12.49 4.55 -17.13
C LEU A 134 12.24 5.45 -15.94
N GLN A 135 11.45 5.00 -14.99
CA GLN A 135 11.04 5.77 -13.81
C GLN A 135 11.62 5.23 -12.50
N PHE A 136 12.13 4.01 -12.48
CA PHE A 136 12.71 3.40 -11.28
C PHE A 136 14.23 3.49 -11.27
N MET A 137 14.78 3.70 -10.08
CA MET A 137 16.22 3.69 -9.81
C MET A 137 16.55 2.60 -8.79
N ASP A 138 17.72 2.02 -8.94
CA ASP A 138 18.32 1.18 -7.92
C ASP A 138 18.78 2.01 -6.70
N LYS A 139 19.26 1.35 -5.65
CA LYS A 139 19.77 2.00 -4.44
C LYS A 139 20.97 2.92 -4.68
N ASN A 140 21.66 2.80 -5.83
CA ASN A 140 22.78 3.66 -6.25
C ASN A 140 22.31 4.85 -7.12
N GLY A 141 21.02 4.98 -7.37
CA GLY A 141 20.45 6.04 -8.20
C GLY A 141 20.59 5.82 -9.71
N LYS A 142 20.89 4.58 -10.14
CA LYS A 142 20.98 4.23 -11.55
C LYS A 142 19.59 3.77 -12.04
N LEU A 143 19.19 4.23 -13.23
CA LEU A 143 17.94 3.80 -13.87
C LEU A 143 17.99 2.29 -14.18
N VAL A 144 16.87 1.62 -13.90
CA VAL A 144 16.74 0.16 -14.03
C VAL A 144 16.14 -0.18 -15.38
N GLU A 145 17.01 -0.42 -16.36
CA GLU A 145 16.63 -0.80 -17.73
C GLU A 145 15.91 -2.16 -17.77
N GLN A 146 16.18 -3.03 -16.81
CA GLN A 146 15.56 -4.36 -16.71
C GLN A 146 14.05 -4.30 -16.45
N LEU A 147 13.54 -3.13 -16.03
CA LEU A 147 12.10 -2.94 -15.85
C LEU A 147 11.33 -3.01 -17.19
N ALA A 148 11.97 -2.64 -18.31
CA ALA A 148 11.38 -2.71 -19.64
C ALA A 148 11.37 -4.12 -20.26
N ILE A 149 11.87 -5.12 -19.55
CA ILE A 149 11.85 -6.51 -20.00
C ILE A 149 10.48 -7.13 -19.73
N ASN A 150 9.85 -7.68 -20.76
CA ASN A 150 8.58 -8.38 -20.59
C ASN A 150 8.74 -9.59 -19.65
N GLY A 151 7.94 -9.56 -18.59
CA GLY A 151 7.94 -10.60 -17.58
C GLY A 151 6.89 -11.68 -17.80
N THR A 152 7.00 -12.73 -17.02
CA THR A 152 6.00 -13.76 -16.90
C THR A 152 5.31 -13.62 -15.56
N VAL A 153 3.99 -13.41 -15.56
CA VAL A 153 3.24 -13.13 -14.34
C VAL A 153 2.69 -14.38 -13.69
N GLY A 154 2.67 -14.36 -12.37
CA GLY A 154 2.06 -15.42 -11.55
C GLY A 154 1.38 -14.83 -10.32
N PHE A 155 0.49 -15.61 -9.72
CA PHE A 155 -0.25 -15.20 -8.54
C PHE A 155 -0.35 -16.37 -7.56
N LEU A 156 -0.06 -16.12 -6.29
CA LEU A 156 -0.18 -17.10 -5.21
C LEU A 156 -1.07 -16.54 -4.10
N GLU A 157 -2.15 -17.26 -3.81
CA GLU A 157 -2.99 -16.93 -2.65
C GLU A 157 -2.27 -17.34 -1.35
N THR A 158 -2.30 -16.45 -0.35
CA THR A 158 -1.81 -16.68 1.01
C THR A 158 -2.97 -16.59 2.01
N PRO A 159 -2.79 -17.03 3.26
CA PRO A 159 -3.81 -16.85 4.29
C PRO A 159 -4.19 -15.38 4.52
N THR A 160 -3.25 -14.46 4.34
CA THR A 160 -3.40 -13.03 4.58
C THR A 160 -3.69 -12.22 3.33
N GLY A 161 -3.40 -12.74 2.12
CA GLY A 161 -3.49 -11.93 0.92
C GLY A 161 -3.22 -12.65 -0.39
N ILE A 162 -2.54 -11.97 -1.29
CA ILE A 162 -2.14 -12.45 -2.61
C ILE A 162 -0.71 -11.96 -2.88
N ILE A 163 0.18 -12.86 -3.26
CA ILE A 163 1.49 -12.51 -3.82
C ILE A 163 1.36 -12.44 -5.33
N THR A 164 1.75 -11.33 -5.90
CA THR A 164 1.91 -11.10 -7.32
C THR A 164 3.36 -11.31 -7.70
N LEU A 165 3.61 -12.09 -8.72
CA LEU A 165 4.92 -12.43 -9.23
C LEU A 165 5.08 -11.85 -10.62
N ASP A 166 6.18 -11.15 -10.83
CA ASP A 166 6.66 -10.79 -12.14
C ASP A 166 8.09 -11.32 -12.31
N VAL A 167 8.27 -12.19 -13.28
CA VAL A 167 9.55 -12.93 -13.48
C VAL A 167 10.14 -12.55 -14.82
N ARG A 168 11.26 -11.84 -14.79
CA ARG A 168 11.94 -11.30 -15.96
C ARG A 168 13.26 -12.04 -16.22
N ARG A 169 13.55 -12.35 -17.50
CA ARG A 169 14.84 -12.85 -17.93
C ARG A 169 15.83 -11.72 -18.10
N VAL A 170 16.74 -11.50 -17.15
CA VAL A 170 17.73 -10.41 -17.18
C VAL A 170 18.87 -10.71 -18.17
N ASP A 171 19.38 -11.93 -18.13
CA ASP A 171 20.41 -12.46 -19.03
C ASP A 171 20.28 -13.99 -19.16
N ARG A 172 21.24 -14.64 -19.86
CA ARG A 172 21.20 -16.10 -20.09
C ARG A 172 21.15 -16.95 -18.84
N ASP A 173 21.67 -16.45 -17.72
CA ASP A 173 21.84 -17.20 -16.49
C ASP A 173 21.15 -16.55 -15.29
N THR A 174 20.46 -15.43 -15.49
CA THR A 174 19.84 -14.66 -14.41
C THR A 174 18.37 -14.38 -14.71
N ALA A 175 17.52 -14.67 -13.74
CA ALA A 175 16.13 -14.23 -13.71
C ALA A 175 15.91 -13.31 -12.51
N TRP A 176 15.12 -12.26 -12.72
CA TRP A 176 14.63 -11.36 -11.67
C TRP A 176 13.18 -11.72 -11.35
N VAL A 177 12.93 -12.05 -10.08
CA VAL A 177 11.58 -12.31 -9.55
C VAL A 177 11.21 -11.14 -8.68
N ARG A 178 10.24 -10.35 -9.11
CA ARG A 178 9.67 -9.24 -8.36
C ARG A 178 8.38 -9.71 -7.71
N ASN A 179 8.35 -9.65 -6.38
CA ASN A 179 7.19 -10.02 -5.58
C ASN A 179 6.54 -8.77 -4.99
N ILE A 180 5.31 -8.51 -5.35
CA ILE A 180 4.46 -7.52 -4.69
C ILE A 180 3.40 -8.29 -3.93
N GLU A 181 3.18 -7.94 -2.67
CA GLU A 181 2.17 -8.60 -1.86
C GLU A 181 1.02 -7.65 -1.56
N PHE A 182 -0.18 -8.14 -1.71
CA PHE A 182 -1.40 -7.53 -1.23
C PHE A 182 -1.89 -8.27 0.01
N ILE A 183 -2.10 -7.55 1.11
CA ILE A 183 -2.65 -8.08 2.37
C ILE A 183 -4.03 -7.47 2.59
N TRP A 184 -4.99 -8.33 2.93
CA TRP A 184 -6.36 -7.90 3.16
C TRP A 184 -6.46 -6.90 4.31
N PRO A 185 -7.35 -5.88 4.23
CA PRO A 185 -8.21 -5.57 3.06
C PRO A 185 -7.57 -4.60 2.05
N ASN A 186 -6.50 -3.89 2.40
CA ASN A 186 -6.05 -2.71 1.65
C ASN A 186 -4.56 -2.38 1.83
N ILE A 187 -3.72 -3.38 2.09
CA ILE A 187 -2.30 -3.18 2.37
C ILE A 187 -1.47 -3.73 1.22
N GLY A 188 -0.50 -2.94 0.76
CA GLY A 188 0.53 -3.34 -0.18
C GLY A 188 1.89 -3.49 0.52
N VAL A 189 2.66 -4.50 0.12
CA VAL A 189 4.05 -4.70 0.54
C VAL A 189 4.93 -4.71 -0.70
N LEU A 190 5.90 -3.79 -0.74
CA LEU A 190 6.78 -3.62 -1.88
C LEU A 190 8.25 -3.73 -1.47
N GLY A 191 9.05 -4.34 -2.36
CA GLY A 191 10.50 -4.36 -2.28
C GLY A 191 11.15 -3.11 -2.86
N SER A 192 12.44 -2.97 -2.64
CA SER A 192 13.30 -2.07 -3.39
C SER A 192 13.78 -2.76 -4.66
N VAL A 193 14.05 -1.98 -5.71
CA VAL A 193 14.62 -2.54 -6.92
C VAL A 193 16.08 -2.93 -6.69
N PRO A 194 16.51 -4.17 -7.01
CA PRO A 194 17.87 -4.62 -6.78
C PRO A 194 18.88 -3.91 -7.70
N VAL A 195 20.15 -3.92 -7.30
CA VAL A 195 21.24 -3.42 -8.13
C VAL A 195 21.64 -4.45 -9.19
N PHE A 196 21.79 -4.03 -10.42
CA PHE A 196 22.25 -4.83 -11.55
C PHE A 196 23.57 -4.25 -12.12
N PRO A 197 24.61 -5.04 -12.42
CA PRO A 197 24.82 -6.44 -12.07
C PRO A 197 24.96 -6.64 -10.57
N HIS A 198 24.78 -7.85 -10.11
CA HIS A 198 24.55 -8.22 -8.73
C HIS A 198 25.72 -7.98 -7.78
N GLU A 199 25.38 -7.66 -6.56
CA GLU A 199 26.30 -7.68 -5.42
C GLU A 199 26.52 -9.11 -4.87
N TRP A 200 25.81 -10.10 -5.42
CA TRP A 200 25.93 -11.50 -5.00
C TRP A 200 27.19 -12.18 -5.51
N GLY A 201 27.73 -13.09 -4.71
CA GLY A 201 28.93 -13.83 -5.05
C GLY A 201 28.72 -14.82 -6.20
N PRO A 202 29.81 -15.28 -6.85
CA PRO A 202 29.72 -16.19 -8.00
C PRO A 202 29.15 -17.58 -7.66
N THR A 203 29.14 -17.95 -6.38
CA THR A 203 28.64 -19.23 -5.89
C THR A 203 27.21 -19.18 -5.38
N GLU A 204 26.69 -18.00 -5.13
CA GLU A 204 25.31 -17.82 -4.67
C GLU A 204 24.34 -18.14 -5.79
N LYS A 205 23.25 -18.84 -5.44
CA LYS A 205 22.18 -19.19 -6.39
C LYS A 205 21.04 -18.18 -6.36
N GLU A 206 20.96 -17.44 -5.29
CA GLU A 206 19.87 -16.51 -5.00
C GLU A 206 20.43 -15.29 -4.28
N PHE A 207 19.95 -14.12 -4.65
CA PHE A 207 20.07 -12.88 -3.90
C PHE A 207 18.67 -12.36 -3.65
N HIS A 208 18.32 -12.10 -2.39
CA HIS A 208 17.02 -11.57 -2.02
C HIS A 208 17.15 -10.21 -1.37
N ASP A 209 16.45 -9.22 -1.92
CA ASP A 209 16.30 -7.91 -1.31
C ASP A 209 14.91 -7.84 -0.64
N VAL A 210 14.94 -7.69 0.67
CA VAL A 210 13.73 -7.73 1.51
C VAL A 210 12.80 -6.55 1.24
N PRO A 211 11.50 -6.67 1.55
CA PRO A 211 10.56 -5.56 1.42
C PRO A 211 11.03 -4.33 2.20
N ASN A 212 10.84 -3.16 1.64
CA ASN A 212 11.22 -1.91 2.29
C ASN A 212 10.05 -1.00 2.64
N SER A 213 8.87 -1.26 2.10
CA SER A 213 7.68 -0.44 2.38
C SER A 213 6.42 -1.28 2.56
N LEU A 214 5.58 -0.78 3.44
CA LEU A 214 4.24 -1.29 3.70
C LEU A 214 3.28 -0.10 3.58
N ILE A 215 2.30 -0.22 2.68
CA ILE A 215 1.42 0.87 2.25
C ILE A 215 -0.02 0.53 2.60
N TRP A 216 -0.71 1.42 3.32
CA TRP A 216 -2.15 1.38 3.48
C TRP A 216 -2.82 2.23 2.42
N ILE A 217 -3.71 1.63 1.65
CA ILE A 217 -4.59 2.29 0.69
C ILE A 217 -5.87 2.63 1.42
N VAL A 218 -6.01 3.88 1.84
CA VAL A 218 -7.07 4.33 2.75
C VAL A 218 -8.18 5.03 1.99
N PRO A 219 -9.42 4.48 1.96
CA PRO A 219 -10.55 5.18 1.40
C PRO A 219 -10.93 6.38 2.29
N VAL A 220 -11.01 7.57 1.71
CA VAL A 220 -11.57 8.77 2.36
C VAL A 220 -13.09 8.77 2.21
N ASP A 221 -13.55 8.45 1.02
CA ASP A 221 -14.94 8.22 0.63
C ASP A 221 -15.01 7.32 -0.61
N ASP A 222 -16.17 7.21 -1.26
CA ASP A 222 -16.33 6.37 -2.45
C ASP A 222 -15.51 6.86 -3.67
N PHE A 223 -15.10 8.13 -3.68
CA PHE A 223 -14.49 8.82 -4.82
C PHE A 223 -13.06 9.28 -4.56
N ASN A 224 -12.60 9.16 -3.32
CA ASN A 224 -11.34 9.71 -2.88
C ASN A 224 -10.58 8.73 -1.99
N SER A 225 -9.28 8.64 -2.20
CA SER A 225 -8.39 7.77 -1.45
C SER A 225 -7.06 8.46 -1.16
N ILE A 226 -6.37 8.00 -0.12
CA ILE A 226 -5.00 8.40 0.22
C ILE A 226 -4.14 7.15 0.42
N GLU A 227 -2.85 7.28 0.19
CA GLU A 227 -1.86 6.26 0.52
C GLU A 227 -1.00 6.73 1.69
N ILE A 228 -0.88 5.87 2.69
CA ILE A 228 -0.04 6.10 3.86
C ILE A 228 0.90 4.90 3.97
N ASP A 229 2.20 5.13 4.09
CA ASP A 229 3.18 4.05 4.14
C ASP A 229 4.17 4.19 5.30
N PHE A 230 4.74 3.06 5.68
CA PHE A 230 6.01 2.99 6.39
C PHE A 230 7.10 2.53 5.45
N VAL A 231 8.25 3.16 5.62
CA VAL A 231 9.45 2.77 4.94
C VAL A 231 10.53 2.44 5.93
N ARG A 232 11.19 1.34 5.70
CA ARG A 232 12.38 0.97 6.45
C ARG A 232 13.60 1.71 5.92
N VAL A 233 14.29 2.36 6.83
CA VAL A 233 15.55 3.03 6.54
C VAL A 233 16.63 2.46 7.46
N PRO A 234 17.75 1.97 6.94
CA PRO A 234 18.84 1.50 7.78
C PRO A 234 19.24 2.56 8.79
N GLU A 235 19.53 2.16 10.03
CA GLU A 235 19.99 3.07 11.07
C GLU A 235 21.27 3.78 10.62
N GLY A 236 21.34 5.10 10.89
CA GLY A 236 22.46 5.95 10.46
C GLY A 236 22.36 6.49 9.02
N ASN A 237 21.45 5.98 8.20
CA ASN A 237 21.20 6.54 6.87
C ASN A 237 20.16 7.66 6.93
N THR A 238 20.37 8.70 6.12
CA THR A 238 19.34 9.70 5.85
C THR A 238 18.47 9.23 4.70
N ILE A 239 17.13 9.39 4.83
CA ILE A 239 16.29 9.27 3.65
C ILE A 239 16.71 10.40 2.71
N PRO A 240 16.99 10.11 1.44
CA PRO A 240 17.06 11.19 0.46
C PRO A 240 15.72 11.93 0.52
N THR A 241 15.76 13.24 0.77
CA THR A 241 14.59 14.13 0.82
C THR A 241 13.77 14.11 -0.48
N SER A 242 14.29 13.48 -1.49
CA SER A 242 13.60 13.12 -2.72
C SER A 242 13.57 11.59 -2.83
N ARG A 243 12.52 10.95 -2.32
CA ARG A 243 12.03 9.71 -2.91
C ARG A 243 11.47 10.01 -4.29
N GLN A 244 12.35 10.43 -5.14
CA GLN A 244 12.06 10.66 -6.53
C GLN A 244 12.36 9.33 -7.22
N PHE A 245 11.34 8.52 -7.37
CA PHE A 245 11.42 7.29 -8.14
C PHE A 245 11.64 7.53 -9.65
N SER A 246 11.88 8.75 -10.05
CA SER A 246 12.06 9.12 -11.45
C SER A 246 13.00 10.31 -11.58
N PRO A 247 13.82 10.40 -12.63
CA PRO A 247 14.56 11.62 -12.96
C PRO A 247 13.64 12.83 -13.14
N SER A 248 12.40 12.61 -13.55
CA SER A 248 11.32 13.61 -13.56
C SER A 248 10.71 13.85 -12.19
N GLY A 249 11.02 13.03 -11.19
CA GLY A 249 10.66 13.17 -9.76
C GLY A 249 9.19 13.33 -9.40
N LYS A 250 8.30 13.22 -10.38
CA LYS A 250 6.92 13.68 -10.27
C LYS A 250 5.88 12.76 -10.92
N ALA A 251 6.31 11.63 -11.53
CA ALA A 251 5.44 10.83 -12.38
C ALA A 251 4.20 10.25 -11.69
N ASN A 252 4.24 10.02 -10.38
CA ASN A 252 3.13 9.38 -9.65
C ASN A 252 2.35 10.34 -8.75
N ARG A 253 2.45 11.65 -8.99
CA ARG A 253 1.84 12.67 -8.10
C ARG A 253 0.87 13.54 -8.85
N GLY A 254 -0.30 13.76 -8.26
CA GLY A 254 -1.23 14.78 -8.71
C GLY A 254 -0.66 16.20 -8.62
N GLY A 255 -1.36 17.17 -9.21
CA GLY A 255 -0.95 18.58 -9.16
C GLY A 255 0.14 18.98 -10.17
N ARG A 256 0.55 18.09 -11.05
CA ARG A 256 1.47 18.40 -12.16
C ARG A 256 0.76 19.19 -13.26
N PRO A 257 1.48 20.02 -14.04
CA PRO A 257 0.91 20.63 -15.24
C PRO A 257 0.32 19.60 -16.19
N TYR A 258 -0.80 19.92 -16.80
CA TYR A 258 -1.56 18.97 -17.65
C TYR A 258 -0.75 18.41 -18.82
N ASP A 259 0.05 19.23 -19.47
CA ASP A 259 0.95 18.82 -20.55
C ASP A 259 2.03 17.83 -20.09
N VAL A 260 2.52 17.98 -18.85
CA VAL A 260 3.44 17.02 -18.24
C VAL A 260 2.73 15.69 -17.95
N MET A 261 1.52 15.74 -17.42
CA MET A 261 0.73 14.52 -17.18
C MET A 261 0.41 13.76 -18.48
N GLN A 262 0.20 14.48 -19.59
CA GLN A 262 -0.03 13.86 -20.88
C GLN A 262 1.22 13.23 -21.52
N THR A 263 2.39 13.81 -21.29
CA THR A 263 3.64 13.37 -21.93
C THR A 263 4.39 12.31 -21.09
N VAL A 264 4.24 12.36 -19.78
CA VAL A 264 4.87 11.41 -18.84
C VAL A 264 3.83 10.95 -17.81
N PRO A 265 2.78 10.22 -18.22
CA PRO A 265 1.81 9.68 -17.29
C PRO A 265 2.46 8.67 -16.34
N GLY A 266 1.88 8.54 -15.14
CA GLY A 266 2.26 7.55 -14.13
C GLY A 266 1.01 6.89 -13.53
N ASP A 267 1.19 6.17 -12.43
CA ASP A 267 0.08 5.51 -11.74
C ASP A 267 -1.07 6.44 -11.41
N TYR A 268 -0.75 7.68 -11.02
CA TYR A 268 -1.77 8.67 -10.71
C TYR A 268 -2.74 8.84 -11.87
N GLU A 269 -2.23 9.15 -13.07
CA GLU A 269 -3.07 9.36 -14.27
C GLU A 269 -3.76 8.08 -14.73
N ALA A 270 -3.07 6.94 -14.65
CA ALA A 270 -3.64 5.64 -15.02
C ALA A 270 -4.85 5.29 -14.15
N MET A 271 -4.76 5.51 -12.83
CA MET A 271 -5.83 5.23 -11.88
C MET A 271 -6.99 6.22 -11.98
N ILE A 272 -6.71 7.53 -11.94
CA ILE A 272 -7.78 8.56 -11.98
C ILE A 272 -8.47 8.63 -13.33
N GLY A 273 -7.75 8.27 -14.42
CA GLY A 273 -8.28 8.19 -15.78
C GLY A 273 -9.39 7.16 -15.96
N GLN A 274 -9.51 6.18 -15.05
CA GLN A 274 -10.58 5.19 -15.03
C GLN A 274 -11.90 5.73 -14.46
N ARG A 275 -12.02 7.04 -14.22
CA ARG A 275 -13.12 7.75 -13.56
C ARG A 275 -13.02 7.70 -12.03
N PRO A 276 -13.79 8.53 -11.28
CA PRO A 276 -13.82 8.48 -9.82
C PRO A 276 -14.19 7.10 -9.26
N ILE A 277 -15.08 6.37 -9.95
CA ILE A 277 -15.35 4.94 -9.72
C ILE A 277 -15.30 4.24 -11.07
N ALA A 278 -14.40 3.27 -11.23
CA ALA A 278 -14.31 2.45 -12.43
C ALA A 278 -15.60 1.66 -12.65
N ILE A 279 -16.10 1.65 -13.88
CA ILE A 279 -17.30 0.91 -14.26
C ILE A 279 -16.89 -0.47 -14.72
N HIS A 280 -16.87 -1.44 -13.82
CA HIS A 280 -16.41 -2.81 -14.07
C HIS A 280 -17.15 -3.51 -15.25
N ALA A 281 -18.37 -3.11 -15.55
CA ALA A 281 -19.11 -3.65 -16.71
C ALA A 281 -18.56 -3.20 -18.07
N LEU A 282 -17.68 -2.20 -18.09
CA LEU A 282 -17.01 -1.69 -19.29
C LEU A 282 -15.57 -2.18 -19.45
N GLU A 283 -15.08 -2.95 -18.48
CA GLU A 283 -13.72 -3.50 -18.52
C GLU A 283 -13.65 -4.76 -19.39
N HIS A 284 -12.51 -4.97 -20.02
CA HIS A 284 -12.20 -6.15 -20.80
C HIS A 284 -10.91 -6.78 -20.26
N LEU A 285 -11.06 -7.56 -19.17
CA LEU A 285 -9.94 -8.16 -18.46
C LEU A 285 -9.32 -9.30 -19.26
N GLY A 286 -7.99 -9.31 -19.38
CA GLY A 286 -7.18 -10.33 -20.01
C GLY A 286 -6.63 -11.39 -19.07
N SER A 287 -5.69 -12.18 -19.55
CA SER A 287 -5.02 -13.23 -18.73
C SER A 287 -4.07 -12.66 -17.70
N GLU A 288 -3.50 -11.51 -17.96
CA GLU A 288 -2.62 -10.73 -17.09
C GLU A 288 -3.36 -10.14 -15.89
N ASP A 289 -4.67 -9.85 -16.03
CA ASP A 289 -5.53 -9.31 -14.97
C ASP A 289 -6.02 -10.36 -13.96
N ARG A 290 -5.42 -11.56 -13.96
CA ARG A 290 -5.84 -12.64 -13.06
C ARG A 290 -5.74 -12.23 -11.58
N GLY A 291 -4.76 -11.43 -11.20
CA GLY A 291 -4.60 -10.89 -9.85
C GLY A 291 -5.80 -10.04 -9.44
N VAL A 292 -6.16 -9.10 -10.28
CA VAL A 292 -7.34 -8.23 -10.11
C VAL A 292 -8.63 -9.07 -9.99
N THR A 293 -8.82 -10.02 -10.90
CA THR A 293 -10.00 -10.91 -10.90
C THR A 293 -10.09 -11.72 -9.61
N LEU A 294 -8.96 -12.29 -9.17
CA LEU A 294 -8.84 -13.10 -7.96
C LEU A 294 -9.17 -12.27 -6.72
N MET A 295 -8.54 -11.11 -6.58
CA MET A 295 -8.76 -10.17 -5.47
C MET A 295 -10.24 -9.76 -5.39
N ARG A 296 -10.83 -9.29 -6.50
CA ARG A 296 -12.23 -8.84 -6.54
C ARG A 296 -13.21 -9.99 -6.20
N LYS A 297 -12.92 -11.23 -6.61
CA LYS A 297 -13.69 -12.42 -6.22
C LYS A 297 -13.67 -12.62 -4.70
N HIS A 298 -12.49 -12.56 -4.10
CA HIS A 298 -12.30 -12.72 -2.66
C HIS A 298 -12.88 -11.56 -1.87
N LEU A 299 -12.72 -10.32 -2.33
CA LEU A 299 -13.32 -9.14 -1.70
C LEU A 299 -14.86 -9.27 -1.64
N ARG A 300 -15.51 -9.64 -2.76
CA ARG A 300 -16.97 -9.87 -2.77
C ARG A 300 -17.41 -10.96 -1.77
N LYS A 301 -16.60 -12.02 -1.61
CA LYS A 301 -16.87 -13.05 -0.60
C LYS A 301 -16.81 -12.46 0.81
N ARG A 302 -15.77 -11.69 1.14
CA ARG A 302 -15.57 -11.05 2.45
C ARG A 302 -16.68 -10.06 2.78
N VAL A 303 -17.06 -9.22 1.82
CA VAL A 303 -18.20 -8.31 1.98
C VAL A 303 -19.50 -9.07 2.31
N ARG A 304 -19.76 -10.21 1.66
CA ARG A 304 -20.94 -11.04 1.99
C ARG A 304 -20.86 -11.64 3.39
N MET A 305 -19.66 -12.08 3.82
CA MET A 305 -19.45 -12.61 5.17
C MET A 305 -19.74 -11.54 6.22
N VAL A 306 -19.16 -10.34 6.08
CA VAL A 306 -19.39 -9.22 7.01
C VAL A 306 -20.87 -8.82 7.04
N LYS A 307 -21.54 -8.75 5.89
CA LYS A 307 -22.99 -8.49 5.82
C LYS A 307 -23.84 -9.57 6.53
N ALA A 308 -23.32 -10.79 6.60
CA ALA A 308 -23.95 -11.88 7.34
C ALA A 308 -23.54 -11.95 8.82
N GLY A 309 -22.79 -10.96 9.33
CA GLY A 309 -22.29 -10.93 10.71
C GLY A 309 -21.16 -11.93 10.98
N GLN A 310 -20.50 -12.41 9.95
CA GLN A 310 -19.36 -13.33 10.03
C GLN A 310 -18.05 -12.56 9.88
N ASP A 311 -17.05 -12.93 10.65
CA ASP A 311 -15.72 -12.34 10.54
C ASP A 311 -14.97 -12.93 9.34
N PRO A 312 -14.21 -12.10 8.59
CA PRO A 312 -13.31 -12.57 7.55
C PRO A 312 -12.20 -13.46 8.12
N PRO A 313 -11.75 -14.50 7.38
CA PRO A 313 -10.80 -15.49 7.91
C PRO A 313 -9.45 -14.90 8.33
N GLU A 314 -9.00 -13.82 7.71
CA GLU A 314 -7.74 -13.15 8.03
C GLU A 314 -7.70 -12.59 9.45
N LEU A 315 -8.83 -12.28 10.07
CA LEU A 315 -8.85 -11.81 11.47
C LEU A 315 -8.30 -12.85 12.45
N ASN A 316 -8.32 -14.12 12.09
CA ASN A 316 -7.71 -15.18 12.90
C ASN A 316 -6.18 -15.11 12.92
N TYR A 317 -5.56 -14.42 11.97
CA TYR A 317 -4.09 -14.26 11.88
C TYR A 317 -3.58 -12.97 12.51
N ILE A 318 -4.45 -12.01 12.80
CA ILE A 318 -4.09 -10.70 13.36
C ILE A 318 -3.54 -10.82 14.81
N ALA A 319 -3.83 -11.92 15.51
CA ALA A 319 -3.31 -12.16 16.86
C ALA A 319 -1.82 -12.53 16.92
N ALA A 320 -1.17 -12.77 15.77
CA ALA A 320 0.24 -13.09 15.65
C ALA A 320 0.94 -12.07 14.74
N SER A 321 2.28 -12.06 14.75
CA SER A 321 3.03 -11.29 13.76
C SER A 321 2.67 -11.77 12.35
N ILE A 322 2.34 -10.85 11.47
CA ILE A 322 2.03 -11.12 10.07
C ILE A 322 3.35 -11.12 9.31
N ASN A 323 3.69 -12.27 8.74
CA ASN A 323 4.85 -12.39 7.85
C ASN A 323 4.55 -11.73 6.51
N THR A 324 5.52 -11.01 5.98
CA THR A 324 5.43 -10.34 4.68
C THR A 324 6.37 -11.01 3.67
N PHE A 325 5.92 -11.17 2.44
CA PHE A 325 6.57 -11.95 1.40
C PHE A 325 6.99 -11.13 0.18
N GLY A 326 6.71 -9.83 0.20
CA GLY A 326 7.15 -8.92 -0.86
C GLY A 326 8.68 -8.88 -0.95
N GLY A 327 9.21 -8.42 -2.08
CA GLY A 327 10.65 -8.22 -2.27
C GLY A 327 11.11 -8.60 -3.66
N ASP A 328 12.38 -8.35 -3.92
CA ASP A 328 13.00 -8.61 -5.21
C ASP A 328 14.08 -9.68 -5.06
N THR A 329 14.04 -10.70 -5.92
CA THR A 329 14.97 -11.83 -5.87
C THR A 329 15.63 -12.03 -7.23
N LEU A 330 16.96 -12.19 -7.22
CA LEU A 330 17.72 -12.60 -8.38
C LEU A 330 18.06 -14.08 -8.27
N LEU A 331 17.68 -14.85 -9.27
CA LEU A 331 17.93 -16.29 -9.35
C LEU A 331 18.96 -16.61 -10.43
N ARG A 332 19.93 -17.49 -10.13
CA ARG A 332 20.76 -18.10 -11.15
C ARG A 332 20.02 -19.29 -11.76
N ILE A 333 19.50 -19.06 -12.96
CA ILE A 333 18.71 -20.04 -13.70
C ILE A 333 19.00 -19.89 -15.20
N SER A 334 19.62 -20.89 -15.80
CA SER A 334 19.99 -20.84 -17.21
C SER A 334 18.77 -20.85 -18.12
N GLU A 335 18.86 -20.07 -19.21
CA GLU A 335 17.82 -19.93 -20.22
C GLU A 335 17.48 -21.29 -20.86
N ALA A 336 16.20 -21.53 -21.08
CA ALA A 336 15.74 -22.71 -21.80
C ALA A 336 15.90 -22.55 -23.32
N ARG A 337 15.84 -23.67 -24.05
CA ARG A 337 16.15 -23.73 -25.49
C ARG A 337 15.19 -22.92 -26.39
N SER A 338 14.03 -22.55 -25.91
CA SER A 338 13.05 -21.74 -26.66
C SER A 338 12.35 -20.77 -25.73
N HIS A 339 11.92 -19.64 -26.27
CA HIS A 339 11.18 -18.60 -25.53
C HIS A 339 9.96 -19.17 -24.76
N GLN A 340 9.15 -20.04 -25.43
CA GLN A 340 8.01 -20.67 -24.74
C GLN A 340 8.42 -21.60 -23.58
N ALA A 341 9.52 -22.31 -23.73
CA ALA A 341 10.03 -23.19 -22.66
C ALA A 341 10.64 -22.35 -21.52
N ASP A 342 11.27 -21.23 -21.85
CA ASP A 342 11.85 -20.31 -20.88
C ASP A 342 10.77 -19.61 -20.06
N ASN A 343 9.72 -19.10 -20.70
CA ASN A 343 8.58 -18.51 -19.97
C ASN A 343 7.94 -19.49 -18.98
N LYS A 344 7.77 -20.77 -19.37
CA LYS A 344 7.30 -21.82 -18.45
C LYS A 344 8.28 -22.12 -17.33
N LEU A 345 9.58 -22.04 -17.60
CA LEU A 345 10.63 -22.21 -16.59
C LEU A 345 10.57 -21.06 -15.58
N LEU A 346 10.47 -19.81 -16.05
CA LEU A 346 10.38 -18.61 -15.22
C LEU A 346 9.12 -18.63 -14.35
N GLU A 347 7.95 -18.92 -14.93
CA GLU A 347 6.69 -19.03 -14.18
C GLU A 347 6.80 -20.06 -13.04
N ARG A 348 7.36 -21.26 -13.35
CA ARG A 348 7.54 -22.30 -12.32
C ARG A 348 8.55 -21.89 -11.26
N ALA A 349 9.64 -21.23 -11.65
CA ALA A 349 10.66 -20.76 -10.71
C ALA A 349 10.11 -19.71 -9.75
N GLY A 350 9.38 -18.72 -10.26
CA GLY A 350 8.73 -17.70 -9.44
C GLY A 350 7.71 -18.28 -8.46
N LEU A 351 6.81 -19.16 -8.96
CA LEU A 351 5.83 -19.82 -8.09
C LEU A 351 6.47 -20.73 -7.04
N LYS A 352 7.56 -21.40 -7.38
CA LYS A 352 8.31 -22.22 -6.41
C LYS A 352 8.94 -21.36 -5.34
N LEU A 353 9.53 -20.22 -5.73
CA LEU A 353 10.14 -19.26 -4.81
C LEU A 353 9.11 -18.67 -3.86
N ALA A 354 7.98 -18.19 -4.38
CA ALA A 354 6.91 -17.63 -3.56
C ALA A 354 6.37 -18.66 -2.53
N LYS A 355 6.18 -19.90 -2.92
CA LYS A 355 5.79 -20.97 -1.99
C LYS A 355 6.85 -21.21 -0.92
N LEU A 356 8.13 -21.19 -1.28
CA LEU A 356 9.24 -21.33 -0.34
C LEU A 356 9.22 -20.20 0.69
N TYR A 357 8.97 -18.95 0.25
CA TYR A 357 8.90 -17.80 1.14
C TYR A 357 7.68 -17.83 2.06
N VAL A 358 6.53 -18.35 1.60
CA VAL A 358 5.37 -18.56 2.47
C VAL A 358 5.64 -19.61 3.55
N GLU A 359 6.40 -20.67 3.22
CA GLU A 359 6.80 -21.72 4.16
C GLU A 359 7.94 -21.29 5.09
N ASN A 360 8.86 -20.44 4.57
CA ASN A 360 10.05 -19.95 5.27
C ASN A 360 10.22 -18.46 4.95
N PRO A 361 9.56 -17.57 5.68
CA PRO A 361 9.59 -16.14 5.40
C PRO A 361 11.01 -15.56 5.48
N PRO A 362 11.48 -14.83 4.45
CA PRO A 362 12.86 -14.35 4.39
C PRO A 362 13.19 -13.23 5.39
N ASN A 363 12.18 -12.67 6.05
CA ASN A 363 12.33 -11.59 7.02
C ASN A 363 12.48 -12.06 8.47
N CYS A 364 12.40 -13.37 8.72
CA CYS A 364 12.43 -13.94 10.07
C CYS A 364 13.86 -14.15 10.63
N ASP A 365 14.92 -13.92 9.82
CA ASP A 365 16.32 -14.10 10.22
C ASP A 365 17.00 -12.79 10.61
#